data_10ff79f4271462e6be5f0138b0f097a9
#
_entry.id   10ff79f4271462e6be5f0138b0f097a9
#
_cell.length_a   1.000
_cell.length_b   1.000
_cell.length_c   1.000
_cell.angle_alpha   90.00
_cell.angle_beta   90.00
_cell.angle_gamma   90.00
#
_symmetry.space_group_name_H-M   'P 1'
#
loop_
_entity.id
_entity.type
_entity.pdbx_description
1 polymer ?
#
loop_
_entity_poly.entity_id
_entity_poly.type
_entity_poly.pdbx_seq_one_letter_code
_entity_poly.pdbx_strand_id
1 'polypeptide(L)'
;MNAARQPITILMADDDPDDRLMTQEAFAECRLRNPLKFVTDGEELLDYLHRRPPYDDDQAYPMPGLVLLDLNMPRKDGREVLREIKADARLRSIPVVILTTSKAEEDVVRSYRDGVNSFI
;
A
#
# COMPACT_ATOMS: atom_id res chain seq x y z
N MET A 1 -2.35 17.56 -23.03
CA MET A 1 -2.06 16.74 -22.81
C MET A 1 -1.41 16.12 -21.65
N ASN A 2 -1.03 15.02 -21.79
CA ASN A 2 -0.63 14.25 -20.67
C ASN A 2 0.76 14.51 -20.16
N ALA A 3 1.51 15.36 -20.85
CA ALA A 3 2.86 15.68 -20.44
C ALA A 3 2.92 16.25 -19.01
N ALA A 4 1.85 16.92 -18.60
CA ALA A 4 1.78 17.51 -17.27
C ALA A 4 1.32 16.55 -16.18
N ARG A 5 0.87 15.35 -16.56
CA ARG A 5 0.35 14.39 -15.59
C ARG A 5 1.47 13.70 -14.84
N GLN A 6 1.39 13.74 -13.53
CA GLN A 6 2.37 13.07 -12.69
C GLN A 6 2.01 11.60 -12.52
N PRO A 7 2.99 10.69 -12.49
CA PRO A 7 2.73 9.30 -12.11
C PRO A 7 2.17 9.24 -10.70
N ILE A 8 1.29 8.28 -10.45
CA ILE A 8 0.76 8.10 -9.10
C ILE A 8 1.86 7.60 -8.17
N THR A 9 1.75 7.96 -6.91
CA THR A 9 2.64 7.44 -5.86
C THR A 9 2.14 6.05 -5.47
N ILE A 10 3.07 5.12 -5.31
CA ILE A 10 2.77 3.78 -4.82
C ILE A 10 3.33 3.64 -3.42
N LEU A 11 2.48 3.25 -2.48
CA LEU A 11 2.86 3.07 -1.09
C LEU A 11 2.86 1.58 -0.78
N MET A 12 4.02 1.07 -0.38
CA MET A 12 4.17 -0.34 -0.03
C MET A 12 4.32 -0.49 1.47
N ALA A 13 3.47 -1.32 2.06
CA ALA A 13 3.53 -1.65 3.47
C ALA A 13 4.09 -3.07 3.60
N ASP A 14 5.34 -3.16 4.06
CA ASP A 14 6.05 -4.44 4.18
C ASP A 14 7.21 -4.25 5.15
N ASP A 15 7.30 -5.12 6.15
CA ASP A 15 8.34 -5.02 7.17
C ASP A 15 9.67 -5.66 6.77
N ASP A 16 9.69 -6.41 5.66
CA ASP A 16 10.90 -7.10 5.22
C ASP A 16 11.71 -6.20 4.29
N PRO A 17 12.94 -5.81 4.69
CA PRO A 17 13.77 -4.95 3.83
C PRO A 17 14.14 -5.61 2.52
N ASP A 18 14.24 -6.94 2.47
CA ASP A 18 14.55 -7.63 1.23
C ASP A 18 13.40 -7.53 0.24
N ASP A 19 12.18 -7.63 0.71
CA ASP A 19 11.00 -7.47 -0.16
C ASP A 19 10.93 -6.05 -0.71
N ARG A 20 11.23 -5.05 0.12
CA ARG A 20 11.24 -3.66 -0.33
C ARG A 20 12.30 -3.44 -1.39
N LEU A 21 13.49 -3.99 -1.19
CA LEU A 21 14.57 -3.86 -2.17
C LEU A 21 14.21 -4.54 -3.49
N MET A 22 13.64 -5.73 -3.42
CA MET A 22 13.22 -6.44 -4.62
C MET A 22 12.19 -5.64 -5.42
N THR A 23 11.28 -5.00 -4.72
CA THR A 23 10.26 -4.17 -5.38
C THR A 23 10.89 -2.96 -6.06
N GLN A 24 11.84 -2.31 -5.39
CA GLN A 24 12.56 -1.19 -5.99
C GLN A 24 13.30 -1.62 -7.26
N GLU A 25 13.96 -2.77 -7.20
CA GLU A 25 14.70 -3.29 -8.35
C GLU A 25 13.78 -3.64 -9.51
N ALA A 26 12.63 -4.25 -9.19
CA ALA A 26 11.66 -4.59 -10.22
C ALA A 26 11.10 -3.33 -10.91
N PHE A 27 10.83 -2.28 -10.13
CA PHE A 27 10.38 -1.01 -10.70
C PHE A 27 11.43 -0.42 -11.61
N ALA A 28 12.71 -0.47 -11.20
CA ALA A 28 13.80 0.05 -12.01
C ALA A 28 13.95 -0.73 -13.31
N GLU A 29 13.87 -2.06 -13.25
CA GLU A 29 13.97 -2.91 -14.43
C GLU A 29 12.84 -2.65 -15.41
N CYS A 30 11.63 -2.43 -14.89
CA CYS A 30 10.48 -2.16 -15.75
C CYS A 30 10.38 -0.69 -16.15
N ARG A 31 11.35 0.12 -15.74
CA ARG A 31 11.39 1.55 -16.05
C ARG A 31 10.14 2.31 -15.59
N LEU A 32 9.59 1.88 -14.46
CA LEU A 32 8.46 2.57 -13.87
C LEU A 32 8.94 3.82 -13.17
N ARG A 33 8.27 4.92 -13.42
CA ARG A 33 8.65 6.23 -12.86
C ARG A 33 7.82 6.61 -11.65
N ASN A 34 6.97 5.72 -11.20
CA ASN A 34 6.11 5.99 -10.06
C ASN A 34 6.94 6.19 -8.80
N PRO A 35 6.72 7.27 -8.04
CA PRO A 35 7.35 7.39 -6.74
C PRO A 35 6.93 6.22 -5.87
N LEU A 36 7.90 5.60 -5.21
CA LEU A 36 7.66 4.43 -4.37
C LEU A 36 8.02 4.79 -2.94
N LYS A 37 7.03 4.73 -2.05
CA LYS A 37 7.20 5.03 -0.64
C LYS A 37 6.99 3.75 0.16
N PHE A 38 7.62 3.66 1.33
CA PHE A 38 7.55 2.47 2.15
C PHE A 38 7.13 2.80 3.57
N VAL A 39 6.33 1.92 4.14
CA VAL A 39 6.07 1.88 5.57
C VAL A 39 6.29 0.44 6.03
N THR A 40 6.55 0.24 7.32
CA THR A 40 7.02 -1.04 7.82
C THR A 40 6.01 -1.80 8.66
N ASP A 41 4.90 -1.18 9.01
CA ASP A 41 3.84 -1.86 9.77
C ASP A 41 2.49 -1.20 9.51
N GLY A 42 1.44 -1.83 10.05
CA GLY A 42 0.08 -1.38 9.80
C GLY A 42 -0.25 -0.05 10.44
N GLU A 43 0.32 0.24 11.60
CA GLU A 43 0.09 1.53 12.24
C GLU A 43 0.70 2.65 11.43
N GLU A 44 1.91 2.44 10.95
CA GLU A 44 2.59 3.43 10.11
C GLU A 44 1.83 3.67 8.81
N LEU A 45 1.27 2.60 8.22
CA LEU A 45 0.46 2.73 7.01
C LEU A 45 -0.75 3.63 7.26
N LEU A 46 -1.46 3.41 8.37
CA LEU A 46 -2.62 4.23 8.68
C LEU A 46 -2.22 5.67 9.02
N ASP A 47 -1.09 5.85 9.69
CA ASP A 47 -0.58 7.20 9.96
C ASP A 47 -0.32 7.94 8.66
N TYR A 48 0.28 7.26 7.68
CA TYR A 48 0.54 7.86 6.37
C TYR A 48 -0.77 8.26 5.70
N LEU A 49 -1.73 7.34 5.64
CA LEU A 49 -2.99 7.57 4.94
C LEU A 49 -3.85 8.62 5.62
N HIS A 50 -3.78 8.71 6.95
CA HIS A 50 -4.54 9.71 7.72
C HIS A 50 -3.79 11.02 7.88
N ARG A 51 -2.62 11.15 7.26
CA ARG A 51 -1.83 12.37 7.27
C ARG A 51 -1.39 12.79 8.67
N ARG A 52 -1.15 11.82 9.54
CA ARG A 52 -0.62 12.11 10.88
C ARG A 52 0.86 12.42 10.78
N PRO A 53 1.40 13.34 11.60
CA PRO A 53 2.82 13.64 11.53
C PRO A 53 3.68 12.37 11.70
N PRO A 54 4.77 12.23 10.95
CA PRO A 54 5.36 13.21 10.03
C PRO A 54 4.75 13.20 8.63
N TYR A 55 3.64 12.50 8.40
CA TYR A 55 3.08 12.29 7.07
C TYR A 55 2.10 13.37 6.64
N ASP A 56 2.10 14.50 7.31
CA ASP A 56 1.24 15.63 6.99
C ASP A 56 1.83 16.58 5.94
N ASP A 57 3.02 16.27 5.41
CA ASP A 57 3.66 17.05 4.35
C ASP A 57 3.37 16.39 3.00
N ASP A 58 2.52 17.02 2.20
CA ASP A 58 2.10 16.48 0.91
C ASP A 58 3.23 16.35 -0.11
N GLN A 59 4.27 17.16 0.01
CA GLN A 59 5.38 17.07 -0.92
C GLN A 59 6.31 15.92 -0.59
N ALA A 60 6.60 15.71 0.69
CA ALA A 60 7.45 14.62 1.11
C ALA A 60 6.71 13.28 1.09
N TYR A 61 5.40 13.31 1.39
CA TYR A 61 4.59 12.11 1.52
C TYR A 61 3.26 12.30 0.77
N PRO A 62 3.29 12.22 -0.58
CA PRO A 62 2.05 12.41 -1.35
C PRO A 62 1.05 11.27 -1.07
N MET A 63 -0.23 11.58 -1.20
CA MET A 63 -1.25 10.53 -1.10
C MET A 63 -1.04 9.50 -2.20
N PRO A 64 -1.07 8.21 -1.87
CA PRO A 64 -0.85 7.19 -2.88
C PRO A 64 -2.06 7.00 -3.79
N GLY A 65 -1.79 6.62 -5.03
CA GLY A 65 -2.82 6.15 -5.93
C GLY A 65 -2.94 4.64 -5.96
N LEU A 66 -2.05 3.95 -5.22
CA LEU A 66 -2.06 2.49 -5.13
C LEU A 66 -1.33 2.10 -3.84
N VAL A 67 -1.87 1.13 -3.12
CA VAL A 67 -1.24 0.56 -1.93
C VAL A 67 -0.92 -0.90 -2.19
N LEU A 68 0.32 -1.29 -1.93
CA LEU A 68 0.76 -2.69 -1.91
C LEU A 68 0.82 -3.09 -0.43
N LEU A 69 0.02 -4.05 -0.04
CA LEU A 69 -0.17 -4.39 1.36
C LEU A 69 0.23 -5.83 1.67
N ASP A 70 1.24 -5.99 2.52
CA ASP A 70 1.59 -7.28 3.09
C ASP A 70 0.66 -7.53 4.28
N LEU A 71 0.06 -8.70 4.34
CA LEU A 71 -0.86 -9.05 5.43
C LEU A 71 -0.14 -9.40 6.72
N ASN A 72 1.11 -9.81 6.64
CA ASN A 72 1.85 -10.32 7.80
C ASN A 72 2.85 -9.31 8.34
N MET A 73 2.34 -8.21 8.86
CA MET A 73 3.18 -7.17 9.45
C MET A 73 3.04 -7.14 10.96
N PRO A 74 4.08 -6.65 11.68
CA PRO A 74 3.97 -6.49 13.12
C PRO A 74 3.02 -5.34 13.49
N ARG A 75 2.71 -5.27 14.76
CA ARG A 75 1.86 -4.26 15.39
C ARG A 75 0.42 -4.36 14.97
N LYS A 76 0.10 -4.00 13.74
CA LYS A 76 -1.28 -4.03 13.27
C LYS A 76 -1.36 -4.92 12.06
N ASP A 77 -2.18 -5.95 12.15
CA ASP A 77 -2.37 -6.94 11.10
C ASP A 77 -2.91 -6.26 9.83
N GLY A 78 -2.39 -6.69 8.68
CA GLY A 78 -2.84 -6.16 7.40
C GLY A 78 -4.33 -6.32 7.15
N ARG A 79 -4.94 -7.37 7.71
CA ARG A 79 -6.38 -7.58 7.58
C ARG A 79 -7.18 -6.49 8.30
N GLU A 80 -6.73 -6.09 9.49
CA GLU A 80 -7.35 -5.00 10.21
C GLU A 80 -7.18 -3.68 9.48
N VAL A 81 -5.98 -3.46 8.93
CA VAL A 81 -5.68 -2.24 8.16
C VAL A 81 -6.59 -2.16 6.94
N LEU A 82 -6.74 -3.26 6.21
CA LEU A 82 -7.60 -3.30 5.03
C LEU A 82 -9.04 -2.94 5.41
N ARG A 83 -9.52 -3.48 6.52
CA ARG A 83 -10.87 -3.18 6.99
C ARG A 83 -11.04 -1.69 7.28
N GLU A 84 -10.05 -1.10 7.96
CA GLU A 84 -10.12 0.33 8.28
C GLU A 84 -10.07 1.20 7.04
N ILE A 85 -9.22 0.84 6.06
CA ILE A 85 -9.15 1.58 4.79
C ILE A 85 -10.50 1.55 4.09
N LYS A 86 -11.13 0.38 4.04
CA LYS A 86 -12.39 0.22 3.31
C LYS A 86 -13.58 0.80 4.06
N ALA A 87 -13.45 1.01 5.35
CA ALA A 87 -14.48 1.66 6.14
C ALA A 87 -14.41 3.20 6.07
N ASP A 88 -13.29 3.74 5.63
CA ASP A 88 -13.10 5.19 5.58
C ASP A 88 -13.51 5.73 4.21
N ALA A 89 -14.45 6.68 4.20
CA ALA A 89 -14.99 7.22 2.96
C ALA A 89 -13.93 7.88 2.08
N ARG A 90 -12.86 8.41 2.69
CA ARG A 90 -11.78 9.07 1.93
C ARG A 90 -10.76 8.09 1.39
N LEU A 91 -10.58 6.95 2.05
CA LEU A 91 -9.52 6.00 1.71
C LEU A 91 -10.00 4.81 0.89
N ARG A 92 -11.26 4.46 0.98
CA ARG A 92 -11.77 3.24 0.38
C ARG A 92 -11.67 3.19 -1.15
N SER A 93 -11.52 4.33 -1.78
CA SER A 93 -11.37 4.38 -3.25
C SER A 93 -9.94 4.12 -3.71
N ILE A 94 -8.96 4.09 -2.79
CA ILE A 94 -7.59 3.80 -3.15
C ILE A 94 -7.46 2.31 -3.45
N PRO A 95 -7.00 1.93 -4.65
CA PRO A 95 -6.80 0.51 -4.97
C PRO A 95 -5.76 -0.11 -4.05
N VAL A 96 -6.04 -1.32 -3.58
CA VAL A 96 -5.13 -2.07 -2.71
C VAL A 96 -4.82 -3.42 -3.36
N VAL A 97 -3.54 -3.69 -3.53
CA VAL A 97 -3.05 -4.98 -4.01
C VAL A 97 -2.47 -5.73 -2.82
N ILE A 98 -2.96 -6.93 -2.58
CA ILE A 98 -2.53 -7.75 -1.44
C ILE A 98 -1.33 -8.58 -1.84
N LEU A 99 -0.29 -8.50 -1.01
CA LEU A 99 0.89 -9.35 -1.15
C LEU A 99 0.71 -10.50 -0.17
N THR A 100 0.43 -11.68 -0.68
CA THR A 100 0.21 -12.84 0.17
C THR A 100 0.94 -14.04 -0.38
N THR A 101 1.41 -14.88 0.54
CA THR A 101 2.16 -16.08 0.17
C THR A 101 1.40 -17.36 0.47
N SER A 102 0.19 -17.27 1.04
CA SER A 102 -0.54 -18.47 1.43
C SER A 102 -1.97 -18.46 0.90
N LYS A 103 -2.44 -19.66 0.59
CA LYS A 103 -3.82 -19.84 0.15
C LYS A 103 -4.82 -19.47 1.24
N ALA A 104 -4.47 -19.76 2.49
CA ALA A 104 -5.33 -19.41 3.62
C ALA A 104 -5.51 -17.89 3.73
N GLU A 105 -4.45 -17.14 3.50
CA GLU A 105 -4.53 -15.68 3.51
C GLU A 105 -5.42 -15.17 2.39
N GLU A 106 -5.29 -15.73 1.20
CA GLU A 106 -6.14 -15.37 0.08
C GLU A 106 -7.61 -15.61 0.40
N ASP A 107 -7.93 -16.76 1.01
CA ASP A 107 -9.30 -17.11 1.35
C ASP A 107 -9.89 -16.12 2.36
N VAL A 108 -9.09 -15.72 3.35
CA VAL A 108 -9.53 -14.73 4.33
C VAL A 108 -9.81 -13.40 3.67
N VAL A 109 -8.90 -12.95 2.80
CA VAL A 109 -9.03 -11.64 2.17
C VAL A 109 -10.18 -11.62 1.18
N ARG A 110 -10.52 -12.74 0.55
CA ARG A 110 -11.66 -12.81 -0.37
C ARG A 110 -12.99 -12.45 0.29
N SER A 111 -13.07 -12.61 1.61
CA SER A 111 -14.27 -12.19 2.33
C SER A 111 -14.45 -10.67 2.31
N TYR A 112 -13.40 -9.93 1.96
CA TYR A 112 -13.42 -8.48 1.83
C TYR A 112 -13.28 -8.06 0.37
N ARG A 113 -13.89 -8.79 -0.54
CA ARG A 113 -13.64 -8.61 -1.98
C ARG A 113 -13.84 -7.20 -2.49
N ASP A 114 -14.69 -6.42 -1.84
CA ASP A 114 -14.85 -5.02 -2.21
C ASP A 114 -13.66 -4.17 -1.79
N GLY A 115 -12.80 -4.73 -0.95
CA GLY A 115 -11.61 -4.05 -0.46
C GLY A 115 -10.33 -4.49 -1.15
N VAL A 116 -10.40 -5.52 -2.01
CA VAL A 116 -9.21 -6.10 -2.62
C VAL A 116 -9.33 -6.03 -4.13
N ASN A 117 -8.33 -5.43 -4.77
CA ASN A 117 -8.30 -5.29 -6.22
C ASN A 117 -7.52 -6.43 -6.89
N SER A 118 -6.54 -7.00 -6.19
CA SER A 118 -5.71 -8.05 -6.76
C SER A 118 -4.93 -8.78 -5.66
N PHE A 119 -4.45 -9.98 -5.98
CA PHE A 119 -3.53 -10.76 -5.16
C PHE A 119 -2.23 -10.99 -5.90
N ILE A 120 -1.16 -11.00 -5.15
CA ILE A 120 0.16 -11.33 -5.68
C ILE A 120 0.83 -12.38 -4.82
#